data_6ea589471146f22cc9ceeab4b0fdc953
#
_entry.id   6ea589471146f22cc9ceeab4b0fdc953
#
_cell.length_a   1.000
_cell.length_b   1.000
_cell.length_c   1.000
_cell.angle_alpha   90.00
_cell.angle_beta   90.00
_cell.angle_gamma   90.00
#
_symmetry.space_group_name_H-M   'P 1'
#
loop_
_entity.id
_entity.type
_entity.pdbx_description
1 polymer ?
#
loop_
_entity_poly.entity_id
_entity_poly.type
_entity_poly.pdbx_seq_one_letter_code
_entity_poly.pdbx_strand_id
1 'polypeptide(L)'
;MFKKVLIANRGEIAVRIIRACKEWGIGTVAVHSDVDSESMHVRLADESVCIGSHEPRNSYLNMAAIMSAVDVTGAEAIHPGYGFLSENYKFADIVQKHGIRFIGPSSEIIKKMGDKIEAKRVAKQNGLPVIEGSEGGVKNFEEAKKICNSIGYPVLIKA
;
A
#
# COMPACT_ATOMS: atom_id res chain seq x y z
N MET A 1 3.99 11.08 -19.51
CA MET A 1 2.99 11.41 -18.47
C MET A 1 1.83 10.45 -18.68
N PHE A 2 1.21 9.92 -17.63
CA PHE A 2 0.05 9.03 -17.75
C PHE A 2 -1.15 9.79 -18.32
N LYS A 3 -1.95 9.12 -19.12
CA LYS A 3 -3.23 9.65 -19.59
C LYS A 3 -4.36 9.40 -18.59
N LYS A 4 -4.32 8.24 -17.92
CA LYS A 4 -5.36 7.82 -16.97
C LYS A 4 -4.78 7.01 -15.81
N VAL A 5 -5.19 7.32 -14.59
CA VAL A 5 -4.77 6.67 -13.34
C VAL A 5 -6.00 6.13 -12.62
N LEU A 6 -5.95 4.84 -12.24
CA LEU A 6 -6.92 4.24 -11.34
C LEU A 6 -6.47 4.43 -9.88
N ILE A 7 -7.36 4.91 -9.04
CA ILE A 7 -7.12 5.14 -7.61
C ILE A 7 -7.69 3.95 -6.83
N ALA A 8 -6.80 3.03 -6.42
CA ALA A 8 -7.17 1.82 -5.67
C ALA A 8 -7.30 2.11 -4.17
N ASN A 9 -8.13 3.08 -3.83
CA ASN A 9 -8.39 3.52 -2.45
C ASN A 9 -9.74 4.26 -2.37
N ARG A 10 -10.11 4.72 -1.18
CA ARG A 10 -11.35 5.44 -0.90
C ARG A 10 -11.12 6.67 -0.02
N GLY A 11 -12.20 7.41 0.27
CA GLY A 11 -12.21 8.49 1.26
C GLY A 11 -11.28 9.65 0.90
N GLU A 12 -10.67 10.26 1.91
CA GLU A 12 -9.91 11.50 1.74
C GLU A 12 -8.64 11.30 0.91
N ILE A 13 -7.96 10.16 1.02
CA ILE A 13 -6.76 9.92 0.25
C ILE A 13 -7.08 9.78 -1.25
N ALA A 14 -8.18 9.12 -1.61
CA ALA A 14 -8.60 9.06 -3.00
C ALA A 14 -8.94 10.46 -3.55
N VAL A 15 -9.62 11.31 -2.77
CA VAL A 15 -9.89 12.70 -3.14
C VAL A 15 -8.61 13.50 -3.37
N ARG A 16 -7.60 13.34 -2.51
CA ARG A 16 -6.31 14.03 -2.66
C ARG A 16 -5.59 13.63 -3.94
N ILE A 17 -5.57 12.32 -4.24
CA ILE A 17 -4.93 11.81 -5.46
C ILE A 17 -5.68 12.31 -6.70
N ILE A 18 -7.03 12.26 -6.69
CA ILE A 18 -7.87 12.75 -7.80
C ILE A 18 -7.58 14.23 -8.07
N ARG A 19 -7.51 15.07 -7.03
CA ARG A 19 -7.19 16.49 -7.17
C ARG A 19 -5.82 16.70 -7.82
N ALA A 20 -4.79 16.02 -7.33
CA ALA A 20 -3.45 16.11 -7.89
C ALA A 20 -3.41 15.66 -9.38
N CYS A 21 -4.11 14.57 -9.72
CA CYS A 21 -4.21 14.12 -11.11
C CYS A 21 -4.89 15.18 -11.99
N LYS A 22 -5.99 15.77 -11.52
CA LYS A 22 -6.72 16.81 -12.25
C LYS A 22 -5.91 18.08 -12.48
N GLU A 23 -5.12 18.52 -11.50
CA GLU A 23 -4.20 19.65 -11.65
C GLU A 23 -3.17 19.42 -12.76
N TRP A 24 -2.84 18.17 -13.03
CA TRP A 24 -1.89 17.78 -14.09
C TRP A 24 -2.55 17.35 -15.39
N GLY A 25 -3.87 17.44 -15.49
CA GLY A 25 -4.63 17.03 -16.67
C GLY A 25 -4.65 15.51 -16.90
N ILE A 26 -4.51 14.71 -15.83
CA ILE A 26 -4.52 13.25 -15.89
C ILE A 26 -5.94 12.77 -15.57
N GLY A 27 -6.51 11.95 -16.45
CA GLY A 27 -7.81 11.31 -16.23
C GLY A 27 -7.80 10.38 -15.03
N THR A 28 -8.90 10.32 -14.29
CA THR A 28 -9.01 9.62 -13.02
C THR A 28 -10.11 8.58 -13.02
N VAL A 29 -9.82 7.37 -12.52
CA VAL A 29 -10.79 6.32 -12.25
C VAL A 29 -10.85 6.07 -10.75
N ALA A 30 -12.00 6.28 -10.13
CA ALA A 30 -12.25 5.88 -8.76
C ALA A 30 -12.82 4.46 -8.71
N VAL A 31 -12.29 3.62 -7.83
CA VAL A 31 -12.97 2.38 -7.46
C VAL A 31 -13.78 2.59 -6.20
N HIS A 32 -14.91 1.90 -6.09
CA HIS A 32 -15.76 2.00 -4.91
C HIS A 32 -16.48 0.69 -4.60
N SER A 33 -16.82 0.48 -3.34
CA SER A 33 -17.80 -0.54 -2.95
C SER A 33 -19.22 -0.05 -3.21
N ASP A 34 -20.20 -0.94 -3.14
CA ASP A 34 -21.62 -0.62 -3.31
C ASP A 34 -22.09 0.54 -2.41
N VAL A 35 -21.69 0.54 -1.13
CA VAL A 35 -22.07 1.59 -0.16
C VAL A 35 -21.33 2.92 -0.35
N ASP A 36 -20.20 2.92 -1.06
CA ASP A 36 -19.41 4.12 -1.31
C ASP A 36 -19.78 4.85 -2.62
N SER A 37 -20.79 4.39 -3.35
CA SER A 37 -21.19 4.93 -4.67
C SER A 37 -21.43 6.44 -4.70
N GLU A 38 -21.92 7.00 -3.60
CA GLU A 38 -22.20 8.44 -3.46
C GLU A 38 -21.05 9.22 -2.76
N SER A 39 -19.94 8.57 -2.50
CA SER A 39 -18.80 9.18 -1.81
C SER A 39 -18.12 10.26 -2.65
N MET A 40 -17.50 11.23 -1.99
CA MET A 40 -16.90 12.39 -2.64
C MET A 40 -15.84 12.02 -3.69
N HIS A 41 -15.03 10.99 -3.43
CA HIS A 41 -14.01 10.54 -4.40
C HIS A 41 -14.63 10.00 -5.68
N VAL A 42 -15.81 9.34 -5.61
CA VAL A 42 -16.55 8.86 -6.78
C VAL A 42 -17.10 10.04 -7.60
N ARG A 43 -17.69 11.03 -6.92
CA ARG A 43 -18.23 12.22 -7.59
C ARG A 43 -17.18 13.12 -8.22
N LEU A 44 -15.95 13.11 -7.71
CA LEU A 44 -14.86 13.94 -8.21
C LEU A 44 -14.05 13.28 -9.32
N ALA A 45 -14.07 11.96 -9.43
CA ALA A 45 -13.36 11.25 -10.48
C ALA A 45 -14.05 11.44 -11.86
N ASP A 46 -13.28 11.22 -12.93
CA ASP A 46 -13.83 11.31 -14.29
C ASP A 46 -14.59 10.04 -14.64
N GLU A 47 -14.17 8.89 -14.12
CA GLU A 47 -14.84 7.59 -14.25
C GLU A 47 -14.88 6.90 -12.88
N SER A 48 -15.84 5.99 -12.69
CA SER A 48 -15.90 5.17 -11.48
C SER A 48 -16.34 3.74 -11.77
N VAL A 49 -15.84 2.79 -10.98
CA VAL A 49 -16.14 1.37 -11.11
C VAL A 49 -16.49 0.79 -9.74
N CYS A 50 -17.67 0.18 -9.64
CA CYS A 50 -18.03 -0.61 -8.47
C CYS A 50 -17.24 -1.93 -8.49
N ILE A 51 -16.42 -2.17 -7.45
CA ILE A 51 -15.54 -3.34 -7.36
C ILE A 51 -16.04 -4.41 -6.38
N GLY A 52 -17.23 -4.26 -5.84
CA GLY A 52 -17.86 -5.26 -4.96
C GLY A 52 -18.62 -4.67 -3.79
N SER A 53 -18.91 -5.53 -2.82
CA SER A 53 -19.69 -5.20 -1.64
C SER A 53 -18.93 -4.32 -0.65
N HIS A 54 -19.64 -3.86 0.40
CA HIS A 54 -19.07 -3.03 1.47
C HIS A 54 -17.89 -3.68 2.23
N GLU A 55 -17.82 -5.01 2.24
CA GLU A 55 -16.71 -5.71 2.89
C GLU A 55 -15.40 -5.51 2.11
N PRO A 56 -14.32 -5.01 2.76
CA PRO A 56 -13.05 -4.74 2.08
C PRO A 56 -12.45 -5.95 1.36
N ARG A 57 -12.65 -7.16 1.88
CA ARG A 57 -12.16 -8.41 1.25
C ARG A 57 -12.81 -8.67 -0.11
N ASN A 58 -14.05 -8.22 -0.28
CA ASN A 58 -14.83 -8.40 -1.49
C ASN A 58 -14.74 -7.19 -2.44
N SER A 59 -14.02 -6.13 -2.05
CA SER A 59 -13.88 -4.88 -2.81
C SER A 59 -12.43 -4.37 -2.79
N TYR A 60 -12.07 -3.47 -1.88
CA TYR A 60 -10.77 -2.78 -1.84
C TYR A 60 -9.54 -3.69 -1.63
N LEU A 61 -9.72 -4.90 -1.11
CA LEU A 61 -8.67 -5.92 -0.98
C LEU A 61 -8.77 -7.01 -2.05
N ASN A 62 -9.76 -6.92 -2.95
CA ASN A 62 -9.93 -7.87 -4.06
C ASN A 62 -9.07 -7.44 -5.26
N MET A 63 -7.88 -8.01 -5.36
CA MET A 63 -6.93 -7.69 -6.43
C MET A 63 -7.52 -7.95 -7.82
N ALA A 64 -8.28 -9.03 -7.99
CA ALA A 64 -8.88 -9.37 -9.29
C ALA A 64 -9.91 -8.33 -9.72
N ALA A 65 -10.78 -7.87 -8.81
CA ALA A 65 -11.76 -6.84 -9.12
C ALA A 65 -11.10 -5.50 -9.49
N ILE A 66 -10.00 -5.13 -8.80
CA ILE A 66 -9.25 -3.92 -9.14
C ILE A 66 -8.57 -4.06 -10.50
N MET A 67 -7.95 -5.20 -10.81
CA MET A 67 -7.36 -5.43 -12.12
C MET A 67 -8.40 -5.43 -13.25
N SER A 68 -9.57 -6.02 -13.02
CA SER A 68 -10.69 -5.93 -13.97
C SER A 68 -11.14 -4.48 -14.20
N ALA A 69 -11.14 -3.65 -13.17
CA ALA A 69 -11.44 -2.22 -13.31
C ALA A 69 -10.39 -1.49 -14.16
N VAL A 70 -9.11 -1.87 -14.05
CA VAL A 70 -8.03 -1.36 -14.93
C VAL A 70 -8.31 -1.72 -16.38
N ASP A 71 -8.62 -2.99 -16.65
CA ASP A 71 -8.86 -3.49 -18.02
C ASP A 71 -10.06 -2.79 -18.67
N VAL A 72 -11.16 -2.66 -17.94
CA VAL A 72 -12.40 -2.03 -18.45
C VAL A 72 -12.21 -0.54 -18.74
N THR A 73 -11.42 0.15 -17.92
CA THR A 73 -11.24 1.60 -18.04
C THR A 73 -10.02 2.00 -18.89
N GLY A 74 -9.12 1.06 -19.16
CA GLY A 74 -7.87 1.33 -19.85
C GLY A 74 -6.92 2.23 -19.07
N ALA A 75 -6.94 2.16 -17.73
CA ALA A 75 -6.01 2.91 -16.90
C ALA A 75 -4.57 2.40 -17.10
N GLU A 76 -3.62 3.31 -17.27
CA GLU A 76 -2.21 3.00 -17.52
C GLU A 76 -1.39 2.81 -16.23
N ALA A 77 -1.94 3.31 -15.13
CA ALA A 77 -1.29 3.24 -13.82
C ALA A 77 -2.31 3.07 -12.69
N ILE A 78 -1.85 2.50 -11.57
CA ILE A 78 -2.62 2.39 -10.33
C ILE A 78 -1.92 3.18 -9.23
N HIS A 79 -2.66 4.06 -8.56
CA HIS A 79 -2.22 4.69 -7.33
C HIS A 79 -2.92 4.01 -6.13
N PRO A 80 -2.21 3.27 -5.28
CA PRO A 80 -2.83 2.52 -4.18
C PRO A 80 -3.17 3.39 -2.96
N GLY A 81 -2.72 4.64 -2.91
CA GLY A 81 -2.83 5.49 -1.72
C GLY A 81 -2.00 4.94 -0.56
N TYR A 82 -2.60 4.89 0.63
CA TYR A 82 -2.06 4.22 1.81
C TYR A 82 -3.08 3.23 2.40
N GLY A 83 -2.61 2.24 3.18
CA GLY A 83 -3.46 1.14 3.64
C GLY A 83 -3.90 0.21 2.50
N PHE A 84 -4.91 -0.61 2.72
CA PHE A 84 -5.41 -1.62 1.77
C PHE A 84 -4.28 -2.40 1.08
N LEU A 85 -4.10 -2.21 -0.23
CA LEU A 85 -3.11 -2.92 -1.03
C LEU A 85 -1.79 -2.15 -1.25
N SER A 86 -1.62 -0.96 -0.65
CA SER A 86 -0.44 -0.12 -0.86
C SER A 86 0.89 -0.79 -0.44
N GLU A 87 0.84 -1.62 0.60
CA GLU A 87 1.99 -2.37 1.13
C GLU A 87 1.97 -3.85 0.73
N ASN A 88 1.07 -4.22 -0.20
CA ASN A 88 0.97 -5.60 -0.66
C ASN A 88 1.90 -5.84 -1.86
N TYR A 89 3.05 -6.48 -1.60
CA TYR A 89 4.03 -6.76 -2.65
C TYR A 89 3.50 -7.68 -3.76
N LYS A 90 2.55 -8.59 -3.44
CA LYS A 90 1.93 -9.48 -4.44
C LYS A 90 1.07 -8.67 -5.41
N PHE A 91 0.32 -7.70 -4.91
CA PHE A 91 -0.46 -6.80 -5.75
C PHE A 91 0.45 -5.96 -6.66
N ALA A 92 1.49 -5.36 -6.11
CA ALA A 92 2.45 -4.59 -6.90
C ALA A 92 3.11 -5.45 -8.01
N ASP A 93 3.44 -6.72 -7.72
CA ASP A 93 3.99 -7.66 -8.68
C ASP A 93 2.98 -8.00 -9.80
N ILE A 94 1.72 -8.26 -9.43
CA ILE A 94 0.63 -8.50 -10.40
C ILE A 94 0.47 -7.31 -11.33
N VAL A 95 0.34 -6.10 -10.79
CA VAL A 95 0.19 -4.87 -11.57
C VAL A 95 1.34 -4.70 -12.57
N GLN A 96 2.59 -4.88 -12.12
CA GLN A 96 3.78 -4.76 -12.97
C GLN A 96 3.81 -5.82 -14.07
N LYS A 97 3.45 -7.08 -13.77
CA LYS A 97 3.40 -8.17 -14.75
C LYS A 97 2.34 -7.97 -15.83
N HIS A 98 1.29 -7.23 -15.55
CA HIS A 98 0.27 -6.84 -16.54
C HIS A 98 0.65 -5.58 -17.35
N GLY A 99 1.87 -5.08 -17.20
CA GLY A 99 2.35 -3.90 -17.93
C GLY A 99 1.76 -2.58 -17.42
N ILE A 100 1.07 -2.59 -16.30
CA ILE A 100 0.49 -1.43 -15.64
C ILE A 100 1.50 -0.83 -14.65
N ARG A 101 1.57 0.50 -14.59
CA ARG A 101 2.48 1.15 -13.64
C ARG A 101 1.88 1.20 -12.25
N PHE A 102 2.53 0.55 -11.30
CA PHE A 102 2.24 0.74 -9.87
C PHE A 102 2.92 2.03 -9.39
N ILE A 103 2.15 3.00 -8.92
CA ILE A 103 2.67 4.27 -8.39
C ILE A 103 3.10 4.05 -6.94
N GLY A 104 4.34 3.70 -6.77
CA GLY A 104 4.96 3.32 -5.51
C GLY A 104 6.29 2.60 -5.71
N PRO A 105 6.87 2.04 -4.65
CA PRO A 105 8.08 1.23 -4.73
C PRO A 105 7.87 -0.05 -5.53
N SER A 106 8.95 -0.69 -5.98
CA SER A 106 8.86 -2.01 -6.61
C SER A 106 8.37 -3.08 -5.62
N SER A 107 7.78 -4.16 -6.14
CA SER A 107 7.31 -5.28 -5.33
C SER A 107 8.41 -5.86 -4.41
N GLU A 108 9.65 -5.88 -4.89
CA GLU A 108 10.81 -6.33 -4.11
C GLU A 108 11.10 -5.40 -2.93
N ILE A 109 11.03 -4.09 -3.12
CA ILE A 109 11.24 -3.10 -2.06
C ILE A 109 10.12 -3.17 -1.03
N ILE A 110 8.85 -3.26 -1.49
CA ILE A 110 7.71 -3.42 -0.59
C ILE A 110 7.88 -4.68 0.26
N LYS A 111 8.29 -5.80 -0.35
CA LYS A 111 8.53 -7.06 0.36
C LYS A 111 9.64 -6.94 1.41
N LYS A 112 10.78 -6.33 1.05
CA LYS A 112 11.91 -6.13 1.98
C LYS A 112 11.55 -5.21 3.14
N MET A 113 10.85 -4.10 2.85
CA MET A 113 10.49 -3.12 3.87
C MET A 113 9.30 -3.55 4.72
N GLY A 114 8.47 -4.48 4.23
CA GLY A 114 7.37 -5.08 4.98
C GLY A 114 7.83 -6.03 6.09
N ASP A 115 9.01 -6.61 5.98
CA ASP A 115 9.64 -7.40 7.04
C ASP A 115 10.45 -6.47 7.96
N LYS A 116 10.02 -6.37 9.24
CA LYS A 116 10.64 -5.44 10.21
C LYS A 116 12.11 -5.74 10.48
N ILE A 117 12.50 -7.02 10.45
CA ILE A 117 13.89 -7.46 10.71
C ILE A 117 14.74 -7.07 9.51
N GLU A 118 14.29 -7.40 8.29
CA GLU A 118 14.95 -7.03 7.05
C GLU A 118 15.03 -5.51 6.87
N ALA A 119 13.93 -4.79 7.11
CA ALA A 119 13.91 -3.34 7.01
C ALA A 119 14.95 -2.69 7.95
N LYS A 120 15.05 -3.17 9.18
CA LYS A 120 16.03 -2.69 10.16
C LYS A 120 17.47 -3.01 9.74
N ARG A 121 17.69 -4.22 9.20
CA ARG A 121 18.99 -4.64 8.66
C ARG A 121 19.43 -3.75 7.49
N VAL A 122 18.54 -3.54 6.54
CA VAL A 122 18.78 -2.67 5.36
C VAL A 122 19.05 -1.23 5.79
N ALA A 123 18.27 -0.68 6.73
CA ALA A 123 18.50 0.66 7.26
C ALA A 123 19.89 0.79 7.89
N LYS A 124 20.29 -0.17 8.73
CA LYS A 124 21.62 -0.19 9.38
C LYS A 124 22.75 -0.29 8.36
N GLN A 125 22.61 -1.14 7.33
CA GLN A 125 23.58 -1.28 6.25
C GLN A 125 23.79 0.00 5.43
N ASN A 126 22.75 0.83 5.33
CA ASN A 126 22.79 2.12 4.63
C ASN A 126 23.12 3.31 5.55
N GLY A 127 23.59 3.04 6.76
CA GLY A 127 24.02 4.09 7.71
C GLY A 127 22.87 4.91 8.31
N LEU A 128 21.62 4.45 8.18
CA LEU A 128 20.49 5.12 8.79
C LEU A 128 20.44 4.80 10.30
N PRO A 129 20.13 5.78 11.16
CA PRO A 129 19.97 5.53 12.58
C PRO A 129 18.78 4.60 12.82
N VAL A 130 19.01 3.53 13.56
CA VAL A 130 17.97 2.58 13.95
C VAL A 130 17.92 2.48 15.47
N ILE A 131 16.72 2.34 16.01
CA ILE A 131 16.54 2.05 17.43
C ILE A 131 17.11 0.65 17.70
N GLU A 132 18.02 0.53 18.68
CA GLU A 132 18.59 -0.74 19.08
C GLU A 132 17.49 -1.72 19.52
N GLY A 133 17.76 -2.99 19.38
CA GLY A 133 16.81 -4.07 19.69
C GLY A 133 17.36 -5.43 19.30
N SER A 134 16.57 -6.50 19.48
CA SER A 134 16.96 -7.83 19.02
C SER A 134 17.21 -7.83 17.50
N GLU A 135 18.21 -8.59 17.06
CA GLU A 135 18.48 -8.81 15.63
C GLU A 135 17.53 -9.82 14.98
N GLY A 136 16.64 -10.42 15.76
CA GLY A 136 15.65 -11.40 15.32
C GLY A 136 14.59 -11.67 16.39
N GLY A 137 13.77 -12.68 16.16
CA GLY A 137 12.82 -13.16 17.15
C GLY A 137 13.53 -13.71 18.38
N VAL A 138 13.06 -13.36 19.58
CA VAL A 138 13.60 -13.83 20.86
C VAL A 138 12.93 -15.14 21.23
N LYS A 139 13.71 -16.18 21.50
CA LYS A 139 13.22 -17.55 21.67
C LYS A 139 12.74 -17.87 23.07
N ASN A 140 13.31 -17.22 24.09
CA ASN A 140 13.01 -17.50 25.49
C ASN A 140 13.30 -16.29 26.39
N PHE A 141 12.88 -16.39 27.66
CA PHE A 141 13.01 -15.34 28.65
C PHE A 141 14.48 -14.94 28.94
N GLU A 142 15.41 -15.91 29.02
CA GLU A 142 16.81 -15.65 29.31
C GLU A 142 17.51 -14.86 28.20
N GLU A 143 17.17 -15.15 26.95
CA GLU A 143 17.64 -14.40 25.79
C GLU A 143 17.06 -12.98 25.81
N ALA A 144 15.74 -12.83 26.08
CA ALA A 144 15.10 -11.54 26.24
C ALA A 144 15.81 -10.68 27.30
N LYS A 145 16.08 -11.26 28.48
CA LYS A 145 16.74 -10.57 29.59
C LYS A 145 18.15 -10.12 29.24
N LYS A 146 18.93 -10.95 28.55
CA LYS A 146 20.27 -10.59 28.08
C LYS A 146 20.22 -9.40 27.12
N ILE A 147 19.32 -9.43 26.14
CA ILE A 147 19.14 -8.36 25.15
C ILE A 147 18.69 -7.06 25.84
N CYS A 148 17.70 -7.13 26.74
CA CYS A 148 17.23 -5.97 27.49
C CYS A 148 18.36 -5.33 28.33
N ASN A 149 19.19 -6.15 28.97
CA ASN A 149 20.32 -5.65 29.75
C ASN A 149 21.43 -5.01 28.89
N SER A 150 21.61 -5.48 27.65
CA SER A 150 22.58 -4.87 26.71
C SER A 150 22.11 -3.57 26.09
N ILE A 151 20.79 -3.43 25.86
CA ILE A 151 20.17 -2.23 25.27
C ILE A 151 19.95 -1.14 26.32
N GLY A 152 19.66 -1.54 27.58
CA GLY A 152 19.21 -0.65 28.64
C GLY A 152 17.69 -0.50 28.71
N TYR A 153 17.21 -0.05 29.86
CA TYR A 153 15.78 0.19 30.10
C TYR A 153 15.44 1.68 29.95
N PRO A 154 14.19 2.02 29.49
CA PRO A 154 13.05 1.14 29.25
C PRO A 154 13.10 0.44 27.87
N VAL A 155 12.50 -0.77 27.78
CA VAL A 155 12.39 -1.54 26.55
C VAL A 155 10.95 -1.82 26.17
N LEU A 156 10.67 -1.90 24.87
CA LEU A 156 9.37 -2.29 24.33
C LEU A 156 9.43 -3.71 23.79
N ILE A 157 8.56 -4.59 24.32
CA ILE A 157 8.41 -5.97 23.86
C ILE A 157 7.16 -6.03 22.96
N LYS A 158 7.30 -6.65 21.80
CA LYS A 158 6.20 -6.91 20.87
C LYS A 158 6.16 -8.38 20.51
N ALA A 159 4.93 -8.95 20.43
CA ALA A 159 4.69 -10.28 19.89
C ALA A 159 4.83 -10.27 18.35
#